data_46cee7524785ea99863c326a969d67d1
#
_entry.id   46cee7524785ea99863c326a969d67d1
#
_cell.length_a   1.000
_cell.length_b   1.000
_cell.length_c   1.000
_cell.angle_alpha   90.00
_cell.angle_beta   90.00
_cell.angle_gamma   90.00
#
_symmetry.space_group_name_H-M   'P 1'
#
loop_
_entity.id
_entity.type
_entity.pdbx_description
1 polymer ?
#
loop_
_entity_poly.entity_id
_entity_poly.type
_entity_poly.pdbx_seq_one_letter_code
_entity_poly.pdbx_strand_id
1 'polypeptide(L)'
;MKLLTLGLLCGLMAWAQTTAPEAPAATPEIQKLQHNLDRDQKTLQDWANLSRYRDDNAKLPPPAASENRVVFMGDSITDGWGRHYGSFFPGKPYVNRGISGQTTPQMLVRFRPDVINIQPKVVVILAGTNDIAGNTGPESLEDIENNIMSMTELAHANGIKVVLSSLTPVCDYIKPQTERRPPEKIVALNEWIKSYCQKSGGVYLDYYTATIDDHKMFRKNLTFDGLHPNTAGYDVMAPLAEEAIRQALASN
;
A
#
# COMPACT_ATOMS: atom_id res chain seq x y z
N MET A 1 -97.78 7.79 -14.75
CA MET A 1 -96.48 7.21 -14.34
C MET A 1 -95.40 8.00 -14.97
N LYS A 2 -94.76 8.92 -14.24
CA LYS A 2 -93.66 9.77 -14.70
C LYS A 2 -92.34 9.29 -14.05
N LEU A 3 -91.44 8.78 -14.88
CA LEU A 3 -90.04 8.47 -14.44
C LEU A 3 -89.24 9.74 -14.29
N LEU A 4 -88.68 9.95 -13.12
CA LEU A 4 -87.63 10.96 -12.88
C LEU A 4 -86.25 10.32 -13.09
N THR A 5 -85.50 10.83 -14.05
CA THR A 5 -84.05 10.52 -14.22
C THR A 5 -83.22 11.44 -13.35
N LEU A 6 -82.50 10.84 -12.43
CA LEU A 6 -81.58 11.51 -11.56
C LEU A 6 -80.16 11.53 -12.24
N GLY A 7 -79.73 12.69 -12.68
CA GLY A 7 -78.38 12.85 -13.27
C GLY A 7 -77.32 13.00 -12.18
N LEU A 8 -76.32 12.11 -12.18
CA LEU A 8 -75.18 12.14 -11.31
C LEU A 8 -74.05 13.05 -11.93
N LEU A 9 -73.81 14.20 -11.35
CA LEU A 9 -72.67 15.04 -11.70
C LEU A 9 -71.41 14.51 -10.98
N CYS A 10 -70.51 13.84 -11.72
CA CYS A 10 -69.17 13.54 -11.24
C CYS A 10 -68.29 14.77 -11.38
N GLY A 11 -68.01 15.49 -10.27
CA GLY A 11 -67.03 16.54 -10.21
C GLY A 11 -65.63 15.96 -10.20
N LEU A 12 -64.85 16.12 -11.28
CA LEU A 12 -63.43 15.85 -11.35
C LEU A 12 -62.70 16.91 -10.55
N MET A 13 -62.25 16.59 -9.33
CA MET A 13 -61.27 17.39 -8.59
C MET A 13 -59.88 17.15 -9.21
N ALA A 14 -59.40 18.11 -9.99
CA ALA A 14 -58.01 18.16 -10.45
C ALA A 14 -57.10 18.48 -9.26
N TRP A 15 -56.35 17.50 -8.77
CA TRP A 15 -55.30 17.73 -7.80
C TRP A 15 -54.16 18.40 -8.53
N ALA A 16 -53.91 19.67 -8.24
CA ALA A 16 -52.71 20.38 -8.69
C ALA A 16 -51.51 19.73 -7.98
N GLN A 17 -50.71 18.96 -8.71
CA GLN A 17 -49.41 18.52 -8.21
C GLN A 17 -48.47 19.76 -8.11
N THR A 18 -48.32 20.28 -6.91
CA THR A 18 -47.26 21.24 -6.62
C THR A 18 -45.94 20.49 -6.69
N THR A 19 -45.21 20.65 -7.77
CA THR A 19 -43.81 20.21 -7.84
C THR A 19 -43.03 20.90 -6.73
N ALA A 20 -42.42 20.10 -5.84
CA ALA A 20 -41.50 20.65 -4.84
C ALA A 20 -40.37 21.41 -5.56
N PRO A 21 -39.94 22.56 -5.03
CA PRO A 21 -38.83 23.30 -5.65
C PRO A 21 -37.60 22.40 -5.76
N GLU A 22 -37.02 22.31 -6.93
CA GLU A 22 -35.79 21.60 -7.19
C GLU A 22 -34.69 22.11 -6.26
N ALA A 23 -34.05 21.23 -5.51
CA ALA A 23 -32.99 21.62 -4.60
C ALA A 23 -31.87 22.34 -5.38
N PRO A 24 -31.34 23.45 -4.88
CA PRO A 24 -30.30 24.19 -5.59
C PRO A 24 -29.10 23.26 -5.88
N ALA A 25 -28.57 23.37 -7.10
CA ALA A 25 -27.41 22.58 -7.50
C ALA A 25 -26.25 22.78 -6.51
N ALA A 26 -25.63 21.67 -6.09
CA ALA A 26 -24.55 21.70 -5.11
C ALA A 26 -23.39 22.58 -5.60
N THR A 27 -22.93 23.49 -4.75
CA THR A 27 -21.77 24.34 -5.08
C THR A 27 -20.51 23.46 -5.26
N PRO A 28 -19.47 23.94 -5.97
CA PRO A 28 -18.20 23.19 -6.12
C PRO A 28 -17.60 22.78 -4.77
N GLU A 29 -17.78 23.56 -3.73
CA GLU A 29 -17.34 23.23 -2.37
C GLU A 29 -18.11 22.06 -1.77
N ILE A 30 -19.45 22.06 -1.89
CA ILE A 30 -20.30 20.95 -1.44
C ILE A 30 -19.96 19.66 -2.21
N GLN A 31 -19.75 19.77 -3.53
CA GLN A 31 -19.33 18.60 -4.33
C GLN A 31 -17.98 18.03 -3.88
N LYS A 32 -17.02 18.90 -3.53
CA LYS A 32 -15.72 18.49 -3.00
C LYS A 32 -15.85 17.83 -1.64
N LEU A 33 -16.67 18.37 -0.76
CA LEU A 33 -16.94 17.77 0.57
C LEU A 33 -17.61 16.42 0.43
N GLN A 34 -18.61 16.30 -0.46
CA GLN A 34 -19.28 15.01 -0.73
C GLN A 34 -18.28 13.97 -1.25
N HIS A 35 -17.46 14.34 -2.23
CA HIS A 35 -16.42 13.44 -2.76
C HIS A 35 -15.43 12.97 -1.68
N ASN A 36 -15.01 13.88 -0.77
CA ASN A 36 -14.14 13.52 0.35
C ASN A 36 -14.85 12.55 1.31
N LEU A 37 -16.10 12.83 1.67
CA LEU A 37 -16.90 11.97 2.53
C LEU A 37 -17.06 10.56 1.94
N ASP A 38 -17.42 10.46 0.66
CA ASP A 38 -17.56 9.18 -0.03
C ASP A 38 -16.24 8.39 -0.05
N ARG A 39 -15.11 9.08 -0.27
CA ARG A 39 -13.78 8.48 -0.21
C ARG A 39 -13.47 7.96 1.19
N ASP A 40 -13.72 8.77 2.22
CA ASP A 40 -13.42 8.41 3.60
C ASP A 40 -14.31 7.25 4.08
N GLN A 41 -15.60 7.22 3.67
CA GLN A 41 -16.49 6.10 3.92
C GLN A 41 -16.00 4.81 3.25
N LYS A 42 -15.55 4.87 1.99
CA LYS A 42 -14.96 3.69 1.30
C LYS A 42 -13.70 3.20 2.02
N THR A 43 -12.85 4.12 2.47
CA THR A 43 -11.65 3.77 3.23
C THR A 43 -12.01 3.08 4.54
N LEU A 44 -13.05 3.52 5.25
CA LEU A 44 -13.50 2.87 6.48
C LEU A 44 -14.11 1.48 6.23
N GLN A 45 -14.76 1.25 5.09
CA GLN A 45 -15.34 -0.06 4.74
C GLN A 45 -14.28 -1.12 4.41
N ASP A 46 -13.13 -0.72 3.86
CA ASP A 46 -12.01 -1.62 3.55
C ASP A 46 -10.68 -0.91 3.87
N TRP A 47 -10.49 -0.61 5.17
CA TRP A 47 -9.36 0.18 5.65
C TRP A 47 -7.98 -0.38 5.24
N ALA A 48 -7.83 -1.69 5.24
CA ALA A 48 -6.60 -2.36 4.81
C ALA A 48 -6.55 -2.62 3.30
N ASN A 49 -7.59 -2.23 2.55
CA ASN A 49 -7.74 -2.45 1.10
C ASN A 49 -7.58 -3.94 0.72
N LEU A 50 -8.29 -4.81 1.45
CA LEU A 50 -8.28 -6.27 1.24
C LEU A 50 -8.83 -6.68 -0.12
N SER A 51 -9.65 -5.82 -0.72
CA SER A 51 -10.20 -6.06 -2.06
C SER A 51 -9.17 -5.88 -3.18
N ARG A 52 -8.08 -5.13 -2.94
CA ARG A 52 -7.12 -4.67 -3.97
C ARG A 52 -6.52 -5.79 -4.82
N TYR A 53 -6.14 -6.89 -4.19
CA TYR A 53 -5.49 -8.02 -4.86
C TYR A 53 -6.30 -9.32 -4.82
N ARG A 54 -7.56 -9.26 -4.37
CA ARG A 54 -8.42 -10.46 -4.22
C ARG A 54 -8.54 -11.26 -5.50
N ASP A 55 -8.86 -10.60 -6.61
CA ASP A 55 -9.05 -11.26 -7.91
C ASP A 55 -7.71 -11.72 -8.52
N ASP A 56 -6.65 -10.95 -8.32
CA ASP A 56 -5.31 -11.31 -8.77
C ASP A 56 -4.78 -12.52 -7.99
N ASN A 57 -5.00 -12.56 -6.67
CA ASN A 57 -4.64 -13.69 -5.83
C ASN A 57 -5.41 -14.96 -6.23
N ALA A 58 -6.71 -14.83 -6.52
CA ALA A 58 -7.55 -15.96 -6.94
C ALA A 58 -7.14 -16.56 -8.30
N LYS A 59 -6.51 -15.77 -9.18
CA LYS A 59 -6.02 -16.22 -10.48
C LYS A 59 -4.62 -16.84 -10.43
N LEU A 60 -3.87 -16.64 -9.34
CA LEU A 60 -2.54 -17.23 -9.21
C LEU A 60 -2.66 -18.74 -8.99
N PRO A 61 -2.06 -19.56 -9.87
CA PRO A 61 -2.03 -21.01 -9.63
C PRO A 61 -1.16 -21.32 -8.40
N PRO A 62 -1.36 -22.47 -7.74
CA PRO A 62 -0.41 -22.96 -6.75
C PRO A 62 1.00 -22.98 -7.35
N PRO A 63 2.05 -22.59 -6.61
CA PRO A 63 3.41 -22.59 -7.14
C PRO A 63 3.86 -24.02 -7.44
N ALA A 64 4.56 -24.21 -8.57
CA ALA A 64 5.23 -25.47 -8.84
C ALA A 64 6.33 -25.72 -7.79
N ALA A 65 6.66 -26.97 -7.50
CA ALA A 65 7.68 -27.33 -6.51
C ALA A 65 9.06 -26.68 -6.78
N SER A 66 9.40 -26.50 -8.06
CA SER A 66 10.63 -25.82 -8.50
C SER A 66 10.51 -24.30 -8.57
N GLU A 67 9.32 -23.73 -8.41
CA GLU A 67 9.09 -22.29 -8.49
C GLU A 67 9.60 -21.59 -7.23
N ASN A 68 10.48 -20.61 -7.43
CA ASN A 68 10.91 -19.73 -6.37
C ASN A 68 10.05 -18.46 -6.36
N ARG A 69 8.73 -18.62 -6.08
CA ARG A 69 7.83 -17.48 -5.95
C ARG A 69 8.31 -16.54 -4.86
N VAL A 70 8.36 -15.25 -5.17
CA VAL A 70 8.69 -14.17 -4.23
C VAL A 70 7.57 -13.16 -4.20
N VAL A 71 7.16 -12.73 -3.02
CA VAL A 71 6.21 -11.63 -2.85
C VAL A 71 6.93 -10.39 -2.37
N PHE A 72 6.69 -9.27 -3.03
CA PHE A 72 7.10 -7.95 -2.57
C PHE A 72 5.91 -7.29 -1.88
N MET A 73 5.93 -7.26 -0.55
CA MET A 73 4.95 -6.59 0.30
C MET A 73 5.44 -5.19 0.61
N GLY A 74 4.61 -4.18 0.39
CA GLY A 74 5.00 -2.80 0.67
C GLY A 74 3.95 -1.76 0.34
N ASP A 75 4.40 -0.54 0.30
CA ASP A 75 3.63 0.67 0.03
C ASP A 75 3.74 1.16 -1.43
N SER A 76 3.69 2.49 -1.64
CA SER A 76 3.79 3.13 -2.97
C SER A 76 5.13 2.87 -3.67
N ILE A 77 6.22 2.67 -2.94
CA ILE A 77 7.53 2.36 -3.51
C ILE A 77 7.49 0.98 -4.14
N THR A 78 6.83 0.02 -3.51
CA THR A 78 6.61 -1.31 -4.09
C THR A 78 5.53 -1.28 -5.18
N ASP A 79 4.38 -0.64 -4.95
CA ASP A 79 3.25 -0.53 -5.90
C ASP A 79 3.68 0.12 -7.23
N GLY A 80 4.49 1.17 -7.16
CA GLY A 80 4.97 1.91 -8.33
C GLY A 80 5.98 1.15 -9.20
N TRP A 81 6.66 0.14 -8.64
CA TRP A 81 7.71 -0.60 -9.33
C TRP A 81 7.15 -1.42 -10.50
N GLY A 82 7.59 -1.12 -11.71
CA GLY A 82 7.10 -1.73 -12.96
C GLY A 82 5.73 -1.22 -13.43
N ARG A 83 5.00 -0.49 -12.59
CA ARG A 83 3.70 0.11 -12.95
C ARG A 83 3.85 1.55 -13.45
N HIS A 84 4.73 2.30 -12.79
CA HIS A 84 4.99 3.71 -13.10
C HIS A 84 6.43 3.94 -13.56
N TYR A 85 7.39 3.28 -12.91
CA TYR A 85 8.81 3.43 -13.16
C TYR A 85 9.55 2.10 -13.09
N GLY A 86 10.66 2.00 -13.84
CA GLY A 86 11.50 0.81 -13.87
C GLY A 86 10.80 -0.42 -14.46
N SER A 87 11.45 -1.56 -14.36
CA SER A 87 10.91 -2.87 -14.73
C SER A 87 10.84 -3.77 -13.50
N PHE A 88 9.68 -4.36 -13.23
CA PHE A 88 9.52 -5.26 -12.09
C PHE A 88 9.92 -6.69 -12.50
N PHE A 89 11.20 -7.01 -12.37
CA PHE A 89 11.82 -8.34 -12.51
C PHE A 89 11.27 -9.22 -13.66
N PRO A 90 11.47 -8.82 -14.94
CA PRO A 90 10.94 -9.55 -16.08
C PRO A 90 11.37 -11.02 -16.09
N GLY A 91 10.43 -11.94 -16.31
CA GLY A 91 10.68 -13.38 -16.38
C GLY A 91 10.91 -14.07 -15.04
N LYS A 92 10.82 -13.36 -13.90
CA LYS A 92 10.89 -13.94 -12.57
C LYS A 92 9.49 -14.24 -12.02
N PRO A 93 9.31 -15.28 -11.22
CA PRO A 93 8.04 -15.57 -10.55
C PRO A 93 7.83 -14.68 -9.33
N TYR A 94 7.97 -13.36 -9.52
CA TYR A 94 7.86 -12.37 -8.47
C TYR A 94 6.53 -11.65 -8.55
N VAL A 95 5.90 -11.47 -7.41
CA VAL A 95 4.54 -10.94 -7.28
C VAL A 95 4.58 -9.63 -6.51
N ASN A 96 4.16 -8.54 -7.15
CA ASN A 96 4.06 -7.23 -6.51
C ASN A 96 2.75 -7.15 -5.71
N ARG A 97 2.86 -6.86 -4.40
CA ARG A 97 1.76 -6.64 -3.45
C ARG A 97 1.95 -5.31 -2.72
N GLY A 98 2.47 -4.31 -3.42
CA GLY A 98 2.50 -2.93 -2.96
C GLY A 98 1.13 -2.27 -3.02
N ILE A 99 0.80 -1.45 -2.03
CA ILE A 99 -0.38 -0.57 -2.04
C ILE A 99 0.03 0.82 -1.59
N SER A 100 -0.13 1.79 -2.48
CA SER A 100 0.28 3.17 -2.24
C SER A 100 -0.34 3.76 -0.98
N GLY A 101 0.49 4.42 -0.16
CA GLY A 101 0.08 5.11 1.06
C GLY A 101 -0.10 4.23 2.29
N GLN A 102 0.01 2.92 2.18
CA GLN A 102 -0.20 2.00 3.30
C GLN A 102 0.87 2.08 4.37
N THR A 103 0.41 1.87 5.61
CA THR A 103 1.20 1.74 6.83
C THR A 103 1.33 0.28 7.26
N THR A 104 2.21 0.00 8.21
CA THR A 104 2.48 -1.37 8.68
C THR A 104 1.26 -2.08 9.25
N PRO A 105 0.34 -1.46 10.04
CA PRO A 105 -0.85 -2.15 10.51
C PRO A 105 -1.79 -2.57 9.37
N GLN A 106 -1.92 -1.76 8.29
CA GLN A 106 -2.68 -2.15 7.12
C GLN A 106 -2.04 -3.34 6.38
N MET A 107 -0.71 -3.35 6.25
CA MET A 107 0.03 -4.47 5.67
C MET A 107 -0.12 -5.74 6.49
N LEU A 108 -0.08 -5.65 7.82
CA LEU A 108 -0.27 -6.79 8.72
C LEU A 108 -1.66 -7.43 8.54
N VAL A 109 -2.73 -6.62 8.44
CA VAL A 109 -4.10 -7.12 8.24
C VAL A 109 -4.23 -7.91 6.93
N ARG A 110 -3.59 -7.45 5.84
CA ARG A 110 -3.64 -8.11 4.53
C ARG A 110 -2.52 -9.14 4.30
N PHE A 111 -1.64 -9.36 5.28
CA PHE A 111 -0.49 -10.24 5.12
C PHE A 111 -0.89 -11.68 4.75
N ARG A 112 -1.95 -12.20 5.37
CA ARG A 112 -2.42 -13.55 5.06
C ARG A 112 -2.92 -13.70 3.63
N PRO A 113 -3.91 -12.91 3.14
CA PRO A 113 -4.39 -13.07 1.76
C PRO A 113 -3.36 -12.74 0.69
N ASP A 114 -2.48 -11.76 0.93
CA ASP A 114 -1.57 -11.25 -0.10
C ASP A 114 -0.16 -11.88 -0.08
N VAL A 115 0.17 -12.59 1.01
CA VAL A 115 1.47 -13.28 1.13
C VAL A 115 1.28 -14.76 1.42
N ILE A 116 0.69 -15.12 2.58
CA ILE A 116 0.68 -16.51 3.05
C ILE A 116 -0.11 -17.40 2.09
N ASN A 117 -1.32 -16.97 1.69
CA ASN A 117 -2.22 -17.79 0.87
C ASN A 117 -1.71 -18.04 -0.56
N ILE A 118 -0.80 -17.20 -1.07
CA ILE A 118 -0.19 -17.39 -2.39
C ILE A 118 1.14 -18.15 -2.35
N GLN A 119 1.52 -18.63 -1.17
CA GLN A 119 2.57 -19.61 -0.92
C GLN A 119 3.93 -19.25 -1.54
N PRO A 120 4.53 -18.08 -1.28
CA PRO A 120 5.85 -17.77 -1.75
C PRO A 120 6.92 -18.52 -0.94
N LYS A 121 8.12 -18.68 -1.53
CA LYS A 121 9.30 -19.12 -0.78
C LYS A 121 9.94 -17.97 0.01
N VAL A 122 9.84 -16.75 -0.52
CA VAL A 122 10.42 -15.54 0.07
C VAL A 122 9.39 -14.41 0.05
N VAL A 123 9.35 -13.63 1.11
CA VAL A 123 8.69 -12.32 1.14
C VAL A 123 9.74 -11.23 1.35
N VAL A 124 9.69 -10.19 0.51
CA VAL A 124 10.45 -8.94 0.67
C VAL A 124 9.51 -7.90 1.25
N ILE A 125 9.83 -7.34 2.41
CA ILE A 125 9.00 -6.36 3.10
C ILE A 125 9.70 -5.01 3.10
N LEU A 126 9.05 -3.99 2.51
CA LEU A 126 9.41 -2.58 2.58
C LEU A 126 8.27 -1.82 3.21
N ALA A 127 8.42 -1.37 4.45
CA ALA A 127 7.34 -0.80 5.25
C ALA A 127 7.85 0.18 6.31
N GLY A 128 7.06 1.22 6.64
CA GLY A 128 7.33 2.15 7.73
C GLY A 128 7.42 3.63 7.32
N THR A 129 7.65 3.96 6.05
CA THR A 129 7.79 5.37 5.63
C THR A 129 6.47 6.16 5.76
N ASN A 130 5.33 5.50 5.58
CA ASN A 130 4.02 6.12 5.72
C ASN A 130 3.53 6.17 7.16
N ASP A 131 3.99 5.25 8.00
CA ASP A 131 3.80 5.24 9.45
C ASP A 131 4.51 6.46 10.06
N ILE A 132 5.79 6.66 9.73
CA ILE A 132 6.56 7.86 10.13
C ILE A 132 5.86 9.14 9.69
N ALA A 133 5.22 9.14 8.51
CA ALA A 133 4.47 10.29 7.97
C ALA A 133 3.09 10.47 8.59
N GLY A 134 2.62 9.54 9.44
CA GLY A 134 1.32 9.61 10.11
C GLY A 134 0.12 9.41 9.19
N ASN A 135 0.25 8.58 8.13
CA ASN A 135 -0.83 8.41 7.14
C ASN A 135 -2.12 7.82 7.73
N THR A 136 -2.02 6.98 8.75
CA THR A 136 -3.16 6.36 9.46
C THR A 136 -3.30 6.84 10.90
N GLY A 137 -2.61 7.91 11.25
CA GLY A 137 -2.55 8.47 12.58
C GLY A 137 -1.11 8.45 13.13
N PRO A 138 -0.90 8.98 14.34
CA PRO A 138 0.40 8.96 14.97
C PRO A 138 0.79 7.53 15.37
N GLU A 139 1.96 7.09 14.95
CA GLU A 139 2.56 5.81 15.32
C GLU A 139 3.97 6.04 15.90
N SER A 140 4.32 5.30 16.95
CA SER A 140 5.69 5.27 17.47
C SER A 140 6.57 4.34 16.61
N LEU A 141 7.90 4.46 16.71
CA LEU A 141 8.79 3.50 16.07
C LEU A 141 8.56 2.08 16.60
N GLU A 142 8.25 1.94 17.90
CA GLU A 142 7.93 0.66 18.53
C GLU A 142 6.68 0.00 17.92
N ASP A 143 5.64 0.77 17.57
CA ASP A 143 4.45 0.24 16.90
C ASP A 143 4.80 -0.32 15.51
N ILE A 144 5.63 0.42 14.75
CA ILE A 144 6.13 -0.02 13.44
C ILE A 144 6.96 -1.30 13.58
N GLU A 145 7.87 -1.33 14.55
CA GLU A 145 8.71 -2.48 14.88
C GLU A 145 7.87 -3.71 15.20
N ASN A 146 6.86 -3.57 16.07
CA ASN A 146 5.93 -4.63 16.45
C ASN A 146 5.16 -5.19 15.25
N ASN A 147 4.71 -4.34 14.33
CA ASN A 147 4.03 -4.79 13.11
C ASN A 147 4.98 -5.55 12.17
N ILE A 148 6.22 -5.10 12.01
CA ILE A 148 7.26 -5.79 11.22
C ILE A 148 7.60 -7.13 11.84
N MET A 149 7.75 -7.20 13.16
CA MET A 149 7.97 -8.46 13.89
C MET A 149 6.82 -9.43 13.65
N SER A 150 5.58 -8.97 13.80
CA SER A 150 4.39 -9.81 13.59
C SER A 150 4.32 -10.38 12.17
N MET A 151 4.59 -9.56 11.14
CA MET A 151 4.65 -10.05 9.75
C MET A 151 5.77 -11.07 9.54
N THR A 152 6.94 -10.87 10.16
CA THR A 152 8.08 -11.78 10.10
C THR A 152 7.77 -13.12 10.76
N GLU A 153 7.19 -13.10 11.93
CA GLU A 153 6.76 -14.31 12.68
C GLU A 153 5.69 -15.09 11.91
N LEU A 154 4.71 -14.39 11.34
CA LEU A 154 3.70 -15.01 10.48
C LEU A 154 4.32 -15.67 9.24
N ALA A 155 5.31 -15.04 8.60
CA ALA A 155 6.02 -15.61 7.48
C ALA A 155 6.76 -16.90 7.90
N HIS A 156 7.56 -16.84 8.97
CA HIS A 156 8.32 -17.99 9.47
C HIS A 156 7.42 -19.15 9.89
N ALA A 157 6.30 -18.87 10.58
CA ALA A 157 5.32 -19.89 10.97
C ALA A 157 4.67 -20.60 9.76
N ASN A 158 4.77 -20.03 8.57
CA ASN A 158 4.27 -20.60 7.32
C ASN A 158 5.42 -21.07 6.37
N GLY A 159 6.65 -21.20 6.88
CA GLY A 159 7.81 -21.67 6.10
C GLY A 159 8.32 -20.70 5.03
N ILE A 160 7.95 -19.42 5.15
CA ILE A 160 8.34 -18.36 4.21
C ILE A 160 9.60 -17.67 4.73
N LYS A 161 10.64 -17.59 3.91
CA LYS A 161 11.86 -16.84 4.22
C LYS A 161 11.59 -15.34 4.10
N VAL A 162 12.27 -14.55 4.96
CA VAL A 162 12.00 -13.11 5.07
C VAL A 162 13.22 -12.30 4.66
N VAL A 163 12.98 -11.33 3.79
CA VAL A 163 13.90 -10.23 3.47
C VAL A 163 13.26 -8.94 3.99
N LEU A 164 13.90 -8.29 4.94
CA LEU A 164 13.46 -6.97 5.41
C LEU A 164 14.35 -5.90 4.77
N SER A 165 13.74 -4.98 4.04
CA SER A 165 14.50 -3.87 3.48
C SER A 165 14.56 -2.68 4.42
N SER A 166 15.68 -1.96 4.37
CA SER A 166 15.70 -0.59 4.88
C SER A 166 14.67 0.26 4.15
N LEU A 167 14.14 1.28 4.80
CA LEU A 167 13.48 2.38 4.14
C LEU A 167 14.49 3.09 3.23
N THR A 168 14.02 3.60 2.09
CA THR A 168 14.80 4.56 1.30
C THR A 168 14.91 5.89 2.05
N PRO A 169 15.96 6.69 1.79
CA PRO A 169 16.02 8.06 2.30
C PRO A 169 14.92 8.92 1.67
N VAL A 170 14.76 10.14 2.18
CA VAL A 170 13.94 11.18 1.58
C VAL A 170 14.80 12.42 1.31
N CYS A 171 14.33 13.37 0.49
CA CYS A 171 14.99 14.65 0.30
C CYS A 171 13.98 15.76 -0.01
N ASP A 172 14.40 17.00 0.22
CA ASP A 172 13.63 18.21 -0.07
C ASP A 172 14.05 18.90 -1.38
N TYR A 173 14.90 18.26 -2.19
CA TYR A 173 15.44 18.83 -3.42
C TYR A 173 14.40 19.07 -4.53
N ILE A 174 13.25 18.42 -4.43
CA ILE A 174 12.17 18.47 -5.43
C ILE A 174 10.87 18.91 -4.75
N LYS A 175 10.41 18.13 -3.75
CA LYS A 175 9.27 18.46 -2.90
C LYS A 175 9.66 18.22 -1.44
N PRO A 176 9.17 19.05 -0.49
CA PRO A 176 9.40 18.84 0.94
C PRO A 176 8.91 17.48 1.41
N GLN A 177 9.80 16.69 2.01
CA GLN A 177 9.52 15.36 2.55
C GLN A 177 9.98 15.22 4.01
N THR A 178 11.09 15.90 4.39
CA THR A 178 11.76 15.70 5.67
C THR A 178 10.92 16.13 6.88
N GLU A 179 10.03 17.11 6.73
CA GLU A 179 9.10 17.52 7.78
C GLU A 179 8.17 16.38 8.21
N ARG A 180 7.64 15.64 7.23
CA ARG A 180 6.75 14.50 7.49
C ARG A 180 7.50 13.19 7.75
N ARG A 181 8.71 13.09 7.27
CA ARG A 181 9.58 11.90 7.37
C ARG A 181 10.96 12.30 7.86
N PRO A 182 11.09 12.64 9.17
CA PRO A 182 12.38 13.06 9.72
C PRO A 182 13.46 12.02 9.45
N PRO A 183 14.61 12.41 8.85
CA PRO A 183 15.68 11.48 8.49
C PRO A 183 16.21 10.66 9.67
N GLU A 184 16.23 11.24 10.87
CA GLU A 184 16.64 10.55 12.09
C GLU A 184 15.71 9.37 12.45
N LYS A 185 14.39 9.47 12.20
CA LYS A 185 13.46 8.36 12.40
C LYS A 185 13.68 7.25 11.38
N ILE A 186 13.96 7.62 10.12
CA ILE A 186 14.28 6.65 9.05
C ILE A 186 15.55 5.88 9.42
N VAL A 187 16.60 6.57 9.85
CA VAL A 187 17.86 5.95 10.26
C VAL A 187 17.64 5.02 11.46
N ALA A 188 16.95 5.49 12.49
CA ALA A 188 16.69 4.70 13.70
C ALA A 188 15.92 3.40 13.36
N LEU A 189 14.87 3.48 12.54
CA LEU A 189 14.12 2.29 12.11
C LEU A 189 14.99 1.36 11.24
N ASN A 190 15.83 1.88 10.37
CA ASN A 190 16.74 1.07 9.54
C ASN A 190 17.79 0.34 10.38
N GLU A 191 18.34 0.98 11.40
CA GLU A 191 19.26 0.33 12.35
C GLU A 191 18.56 -0.78 13.13
N TRP A 192 17.34 -0.54 13.58
CA TRP A 192 16.54 -1.56 14.23
C TRP A 192 16.25 -2.74 13.30
N ILE A 193 15.77 -2.50 12.05
CA ILE A 193 15.50 -3.55 11.06
C ILE A 193 16.75 -4.41 10.85
N LYS A 194 17.93 -3.77 10.68
CA LYS A 194 19.20 -4.49 10.49
C LYS A 194 19.55 -5.38 11.69
N SER A 195 19.39 -4.86 12.90
CA SER A 195 19.60 -5.62 14.14
C SER A 195 18.59 -6.77 14.29
N TYR A 196 17.34 -6.51 13.94
CA TYR A 196 16.29 -7.53 14.03
C TYR A 196 16.50 -8.68 13.04
N CYS A 197 16.94 -8.40 11.80
CA CYS A 197 17.30 -9.44 10.82
C CYS A 197 18.34 -10.42 11.39
N GLN A 198 19.37 -9.92 12.09
CA GLN A 198 20.40 -10.75 12.68
C GLN A 198 19.85 -11.70 13.77
N LYS A 199 18.80 -11.30 14.47
CA LYS A 199 18.17 -12.08 15.55
C LYS A 199 17.10 -13.04 15.03
N SER A 200 16.34 -12.64 14.02
CA SER A 200 15.21 -13.39 13.48
C SER A 200 15.59 -14.40 12.40
N GLY A 201 16.83 -14.36 11.90
CA GLY A 201 17.26 -15.18 10.76
C GLY A 201 16.78 -14.66 9.41
N GLY A 202 16.26 -13.44 9.36
CA GLY A 202 15.92 -12.74 8.12
C GLY A 202 17.15 -12.17 7.42
N VAL A 203 17.00 -11.85 6.13
CA VAL A 203 18.04 -11.18 5.33
C VAL A 203 17.76 -9.68 5.32
N TYR A 204 18.78 -8.87 5.64
CA TYR A 204 18.70 -7.41 5.55
C TYR A 204 19.00 -6.94 4.14
N LEU A 205 18.13 -6.12 3.56
CA LEU A 205 18.27 -5.53 2.23
C LEU A 205 18.50 -4.02 2.36
N ASP A 206 19.71 -3.57 2.06
CA ASP A 206 20.11 -2.17 2.25
C ASP A 206 19.85 -1.31 1.00
N TYR A 207 18.64 -0.80 0.88
CA TYR A 207 18.32 0.23 -0.12
C TYR A 207 18.82 1.62 0.31
N TYR A 208 18.86 1.89 1.62
CA TYR A 208 19.22 3.21 2.15
C TYR A 208 20.61 3.63 1.71
N THR A 209 21.62 2.84 2.06
CA THR A 209 23.03 3.16 1.75
C THR A 209 23.27 3.26 0.25
N ALA A 210 22.58 2.47 -0.56
CA ALA A 210 22.73 2.49 -2.01
C ALA A 210 22.14 3.73 -2.68
N THR A 211 21.25 4.47 -1.99
CA THR A 211 20.49 5.58 -2.59
C THR A 211 20.71 6.95 -1.94
N ILE A 212 21.48 7.03 -0.85
CA ILE A 212 21.84 8.31 -0.20
C ILE A 212 22.92 9.07 -0.97
N ASP A 213 22.91 10.41 -0.82
CA ASP A 213 24.02 11.29 -1.18
C ASP A 213 24.93 11.60 0.04
N ASP A 214 25.90 12.48 -0.15
CA ASP A 214 26.87 12.90 0.90
C ASP A 214 26.19 13.66 2.06
N HIS A 215 24.97 14.16 1.87
CA HIS A 215 24.13 14.78 2.90
C HIS A 215 23.18 13.81 3.58
N LYS A 216 23.29 12.50 3.28
CA LYS A 216 22.39 11.43 3.75
C LYS A 216 20.93 11.62 3.30
N MET A 217 20.73 12.33 2.20
CA MET A 217 19.45 12.54 1.56
C MET A 217 19.31 11.62 0.34
N PHE A 218 18.07 11.42 -0.12
CA PHE A 218 17.83 10.68 -1.35
C PHE A 218 18.54 11.38 -2.52
N ARG A 219 19.40 10.67 -3.24
CA ARG A 219 20.06 11.24 -4.42
C ARG A 219 19.03 11.77 -5.40
N LYS A 220 19.14 13.06 -5.74
CA LYS A 220 18.19 13.79 -6.59
C LYS A 220 17.92 13.11 -7.93
N ASN A 221 18.91 12.47 -8.53
CA ASN A 221 18.79 11.77 -9.81
C ASN A 221 18.12 10.40 -9.71
N LEU A 222 17.87 9.89 -8.50
CA LEU A 222 17.23 8.58 -8.26
C LEU A 222 15.76 8.68 -7.83
N THR A 223 15.23 9.88 -7.64
CA THR A 223 13.84 10.12 -7.23
C THR A 223 13.16 11.13 -8.16
N PHE A 224 11.83 11.08 -8.24
CA PHE A 224 11.06 12.06 -9.02
C PHE A 224 10.37 13.12 -8.16
N ASP A 225 10.24 12.89 -6.85
CA ASP A 225 9.55 13.82 -5.95
C ASP A 225 10.20 13.97 -4.56
N GLY A 226 11.35 13.33 -4.34
CA GLY A 226 12.06 13.33 -3.06
C GLY A 226 11.72 12.18 -2.13
N LEU A 227 10.77 11.32 -2.50
CA LEU A 227 10.33 10.14 -1.76
C LEU A 227 10.38 8.86 -2.61
N HIS A 228 9.77 8.92 -3.79
CA HIS A 228 9.60 7.75 -4.64
C HIS A 228 10.76 7.61 -5.63
N PRO A 229 11.31 6.41 -5.82
CA PRO A 229 12.32 6.17 -6.84
C PRO A 229 11.78 6.44 -8.25
N ASN A 230 12.60 7.04 -9.11
CA ASN A 230 12.40 7.02 -10.55
C ASN A 230 12.99 5.74 -11.18
N THR A 231 13.01 5.63 -12.50
CA THR A 231 13.57 4.45 -13.20
C THR A 231 15.01 4.17 -12.74
N ALA A 232 15.87 5.18 -12.68
CA ALA A 232 17.26 5.00 -12.23
C ALA A 232 17.36 4.56 -10.76
N GLY A 233 16.42 5.01 -9.92
CA GLY A 233 16.32 4.55 -8.52
C GLY A 233 16.00 3.06 -8.44
N TYR A 234 15.00 2.59 -9.20
CA TYR A 234 14.68 1.16 -9.24
C TYR A 234 15.79 0.33 -9.89
N ASP A 235 16.52 0.86 -10.87
CA ASP A 235 17.69 0.18 -11.47
C ASP A 235 18.82 -0.04 -10.46
N VAL A 236 18.96 0.85 -9.47
CA VAL A 236 19.87 0.66 -8.32
C VAL A 236 19.31 -0.37 -7.34
N MET A 237 18.01 -0.37 -7.07
CA MET A 237 17.36 -1.24 -6.08
C MET A 237 17.23 -2.70 -6.54
N ALA A 238 16.99 -2.93 -7.84
CA ALA A 238 16.72 -4.26 -8.37
C ALA A 238 17.81 -5.29 -8.11
N PRO A 239 19.09 -5.05 -8.43
CA PRO A 239 20.15 -6.03 -8.18
C PRO A 239 20.38 -6.32 -6.69
N LEU A 240 20.11 -5.35 -5.81
CA LEU A 240 20.20 -5.53 -4.36
C LEU A 240 19.09 -6.46 -3.86
N ALA A 241 17.87 -6.29 -4.36
CA ALA A 241 16.76 -7.18 -4.04
C ALA A 241 17.03 -8.60 -4.53
N GLU A 242 17.52 -8.79 -5.76
CA GLU A 242 17.85 -10.12 -6.28
C GLU A 242 18.93 -10.81 -5.44
N GLU A 243 19.95 -10.09 -5.02
CA GLU A 243 21.01 -10.64 -4.17
C GLU A 243 20.46 -11.05 -2.78
N ALA A 244 19.64 -10.21 -2.15
CA ALA A 244 19.01 -10.53 -0.86
C ALA A 244 18.06 -11.75 -0.98
N ILE A 245 17.28 -11.83 -2.05
CA ILE A 245 16.41 -12.98 -2.33
C ILE A 245 17.25 -14.25 -2.52
N ARG A 246 18.36 -14.17 -3.28
CA ARG A 246 19.28 -15.31 -3.48
C ARG A 246 19.86 -15.79 -2.14
N GLN A 247 20.26 -14.89 -1.26
CA GLN A 247 20.74 -15.21 0.09
C GLN A 247 19.64 -15.90 0.91
N ALA A 248 18.42 -15.35 0.91
CA ALA A 248 17.29 -15.96 1.60
C ALA A 248 16.96 -17.37 1.09
N LEU A 249 17.01 -17.60 -0.23
CA LEU A 249 16.78 -18.92 -0.81
C LEU A 249 17.90 -19.92 -0.50
N ALA A 250 19.12 -19.47 -0.25
CA ALA A 250 20.28 -20.31 0.08
C ALA A 250 20.39 -20.62 1.58
N SER A 251 19.72 -19.87 2.45
CA SER A 251 19.70 -20.14 3.90
C SER A 251 18.89 -21.41 4.19
N ASN A 252 19.42 -22.26 5.07
CA ASN A 252 18.75 -23.52 5.48
C ASN A 252 17.54 -23.25 6.37
#